data_2c1afebb81cf1c47ea35851952ce872f
#
_entry.id   2c1afebb81cf1c47ea35851952ce872f
#
_cell.length_a   1.000
_cell.length_b   1.000
_cell.length_c   1.000
_cell.angle_alpha   90.00
_cell.angle_beta   90.00
_cell.angle_gamma   90.00
#
_symmetry.space_group_name_H-M   'P 1'
#
loop_
_entity.id
_entity.type
_entity.pdbx_description
1 polymer ?
#
loop_
_entity_poly.entity_id
_entity_poly.type
_entity_poly.pdbx_seq_one_letter_code
_entity_poly.pdbx_strand_id
1 'polypeptide(L)'
;MREKEIDKLKEYKYGFTTDIENIRSPKGLTKNTIEFISKIKNEPDWMLKWRMKAFERLQKIKEPNWQKPKYPKINYQDLYYYSAPKTAKDKPKSLDEVDPKLIETYKKLGIPLDEQKRLSGIAVDAVFDSVSVATTFKDKLNEVGVIF
;
A
#
# COMPACT_ATOMS: atom_id res chain seq x y z
N MET A 1 -36.87 4.57 -1.06
CA MET A 1 -36.37 3.21 -0.67
C MET A 1 -34.94 2.94 -1.09
N ARG A 2 -34.50 3.34 -2.27
CA ARG A 2 -33.11 3.11 -2.75
C ARG A 2 -32.01 3.83 -1.97
N GLU A 3 -32.23 5.05 -1.48
CA GLU A 3 -31.17 5.78 -0.74
C GLU A 3 -30.84 5.14 0.62
N LYS A 4 -31.84 4.62 1.35
CA LYS A 4 -31.63 3.92 2.62
C LYS A 4 -30.90 2.56 2.46
N GLU A 5 -31.02 1.91 1.32
CA GLU A 5 -30.29 0.68 1.00
C GLU A 5 -28.82 0.98 0.63
N ILE A 6 -28.59 2.09 -0.07
CA ILE A 6 -27.24 2.55 -0.43
C ILE A 6 -26.48 3.00 0.82
N ASP A 7 -27.14 3.65 1.80
CA ASP A 7 -26.51 4.03 3.05
C ASP A 7 -26.18 2.82 3.95
N LYS A 8 -27.02 1.77 3.92
CA LYS A 8 -26.68 0.50 4.60
C LYS A 8 -25.51 -0.27 3.94
N LEU A 9 -25.33 -0.11 2.63
CA LEU A 9 -24.16 -0.67 1.92
C LEU A 9 -22.88 0.14 2.17
N LYS A 10 -23.00 1.40 2.61
CA LYS A 10 -21.88 2.23 3.02
C LYS A 10 -21.41 1.95 4.45
N GLU A 11 -22.25 1.37 5.30
CA GLU A 11 -21.81 0.84 6.58
C GLU A 11 -20.98 -0.43 6.35
N TYR A 12 -19.66 -0.25 6.31
CA TYR A 12 -18.73 -1.36 6.29
C TYR A 12 -19.04 -2.27 7.49
N LYS A 13 -19.31 -3.54 7.22
CA LYS A 13 -19.76 -4.52 8.23
C LYS A 13 -18.87 -4.60 9.48
N TYR A 14 -17.64 -4.16 9.36
CA TYR A 14 -16.65 -4.10 10.43
C TYR A 14 -16.48 -2.71 11.05
N GLY A 15 -17.28 -1.74 10.61
CA GLY A 15 -17.70 -0.55 11.36
C GLY A 15 -16.66 0.50 11.69
N PHE A 16 -15.53 0.60 10.97
CA PHE A 16 -14.61 1.70 11.20
C PHE A 16 -13.96 2.24 9.92
N THR A 17 -13.65 3.52 9.94
CA THR A 17 -12.80 4.18 8.95
C THR A 17 -11.51 4.58 9.65
N THR A 18 -10.39 4.49 8.94
CA THR A 18 -9.10 4.97 9.45
C THR A 18 -8.95 6.45 9.12
N ASP A 19 -8.76 7.27 10.16
CA ASP A 19 -8.45 8.69 10.03
C ASP A 19 -6.91 8.88 10.02
N ILE A 20 -6.26 8.30 9.02
CA ILE A 20 -4.81 8.40 8.83
C ILE A 20 -4.58 9.29 7.61
N GLU A 21 -3.84 10.38 7.82
CA GLU A 21 -3.44 11.25 6.71
C GLU A 21 -2.48 10.53 5.76
N ASN A 22 -2.88 10.43 4.50
CA ASN A 22 -2.13 9.74 3.47
C ASN A 22 -1.52 10.71 2.45
N ILE A 23 -0.31 10.39 2.01
CA ILE A 23 0.29 10.96 0.81
C ILE A 23 -0.17 10.09 -0.35
N ARG A 24 -0.83 10.70 -1.35
CA ARG A 24 -1.29 10.00 -2.55
C ARG A 24 -0.63 10.56 -3.79
N SER A 25 -0.40 9.71 -4.78
CA SER A 25 -0.05 10.18 -6.12
C SER A 25 -1.21 10.98 -6.72
N PRO A 26 -0.97 11.83 -7.71
CA PRO A 26 -2.04 12.29 -8.59
C PRO A 26 -2.81 11.11 -9.21
N LYS A 27 -4.08 11.31 -9.56
CA LYS A 27 -4.85 10.31 -10.29
C LYS A 27 -4.25 10.07 -11.68
N GLY A 28 -4.36 8.84 -12.12
CA GLY A 28 -3.92 8.40 -13.44
C GLY A 28 -2.47 7.93 -13.48
N LEU A 29 -2.24 7.01 -14.41
CA LEU A 29 -0.91 6.47 -14.69
C LEU A 29 -0.24 7.28 -15.80
N THR A 30 0.70 8.13 -15.41
CA THR A 30 1.50 8.98 -16.31
C THR A 30 2.99 8.81 -16.03
N LYS A 31 3.84 9.34 -16.89
CA LYS A 31 5.30 9.40 -16.62
C LYS A 31 5.59 10.08 -15.30
N ASN A 32 4.93 11.21 -15.01
CA ASN A 32 5.09 11.95 -13.76
C ASN A 32 4.69 11.12 -12.53
N THR A 33 3.63 10.30 -12.65
CA THR A 33 3.22 9.37 -11.58
C THR A 33 4.31 8.34 -11.29
N ILE A 34 4.95 7.80 -12.33
CA ILE A 34 6.03 6.83 -12.20
C ILE A 34 7.27 7.45 -11.56
N GLU A 35 7.67 8.64 -12.00
CA GLU A 35 8.78 9.41 -11.41
C GLU A 35 8.51 9.75 -9.95
N PHE A 36 7.30 10.18 -9.63
CA PHE A 36 6.87 10.47 -8.26
C PHE A 36 7.02 9.22 -7.35
N ILE A 37 6.53 8.06 -7.80
CA ILE A 37 6.64 6.80 -7.04
C ILE A 37 8.11 6.41 -6.84
N SER A 38 8.90 6.46 -7.91
CA SER A 38 10.32 6.10 -7.88
C SER A 38 11.11 7.01 -6.91
N LYS A 39 10.82 8.32 -6.94
CA LYS A 39 11.43 9.30 -6.03
C LYS A 39 11.08 9.07 -4.57
N ILE A 40 9.79 8.80 -4.26
CA ILE A 40 9.37 8.54 -2.87
C ILE A 40 9.98 7.26 -2.34
N LYS A 41 10.07 6.23 -3.18
CA LYS A 41 10.67 4.94 -2.82
C LYS A 41 12.20 4.96 -2.83
N ASN A 42 12.80 6.09 -3.22
CA ASN A 42 14.26 6.21 -3.37
C ASN A 42 14.85 5.07 -4.21
N GLU A 43 14.19 4.76 -5.34
CA GLU A 43 14.60 3.68 -6.23
C GLU A 43 15.85 4.08 -7.01
N PRO A 44 16.75 3.11 -7.34
CA PRO A 44 17.90 3.38 -8.19
C PRO A 44 17.48 3.71 -9.63
N ASP A 45 18.31 4.48 -10.34
CA ASP A 45 18.03 4.96 -11.71
C ASP A 45 17.67 3.85 -12.70
N TRP A 46 18.28 2.67 -12.56
CA TRP A 46 17.99 1.54 -13.45
C TRP A 46 16.54 1.05 -13.28
N MET A 47 15.97 1.13 -12.07
CA MET A 47 14.58 0.74 -11.78
C MET A 47 13.62 1.74 -12.42
N LEU A 48 13.88 3.05 -12.30
CA LEU A 48 13.09 4.06 -12.97
C LEU A 48 13.09 3.87 -14.50
N LYS A 49 14.27 3.63 -15.09
CA LYS A 49 14.40 3.35 -16.53
C LYS A 49 13.59 2.11 -16.94
N TRP A 50 13.62 1.07 -16.13
CA TRP A 50 12.84 -0.15 -16.37
C TRP A 50 11.33 0.13 -16.32
N ARG A 51 10.86 0.87 -15.29
CA ARG A 51 9.46 1.28 -15.16
C ARG A 51 8.98 2.11 -16.36
N MET A 52 9.81 3.02 -16.85
CA MET A 52 9.49 3.83 -18.03
C MET A 52 9.33 2.97 -19.30
N LYS A 53 10.21 1.99 -19.51
CA LYS A 53 10.06 1.04 -20.61
C LYS A 53 8.78 0.19 -20.48
N ALA A 54 8.45 -0.26 -19.26
CA ALA A 54 7.23 -0.98 -18.99
C ALA A 54 5.98 -0.14 -19.28
N PHE A 55 6.00 1.13 -18.91
CA PHE A 55 4.93 2.07 -19.22
C PHE A 55 4.74 2.30 -20.72
N GLU A 56 5.82 2.50 -21.46
CA GLU A 56 5.78 2.64 -22.93
C GLU A 56 5.22 1.37 -23.61
N ARG A 57 5.54 0.21 -23.08
CA ARG A 57 4.98 -1.06 -23.55
C ARG A 57 3.49 -1.14 -23.22
N LEU A 58 3.08 -0.77 -22.01
CA LEU A 58 1.67 -0.75 -21.57
C LEU A 58 0.81 0.09 -22.52
N GLN A 59 1.30 1.25 -22.99
CA GLN A 59 0.57 2.11 -23.92
C GLN A 59 0.25 1.44 -25.27
N LYS A 60 0.99 0.40 -25.63
CA LYS A 60 0.84 -0.36 -26.90
C LYS A 60 0.01 -1.64 -26.74
N ILE A 61 -0.20 -2.10 -25.51
CA ILE A 61 -0.94 -3.33 -25.22
C ILE A 61 -2.44 -3.00 -25.22
N LYS A 62 -3.21 -3.85 -25.85
CA LYS A 62 -4.68 -3.81 -25.77
C LYS A 62 -5.14 -4.69 -24.61
N GLU A 63 -6.14 -4.22 -23.88
CA GLU A 63 -6.77 -5.00 -22.84
C GLU A 63 -7.34 -6.31 -23.43
N PRO A 64 -7.07 -7.47 -22.81
CA PRO A 64 -7.58 -8.74 -23.31
C PRO A 64 -9.11 -8.80 -23.18
N ASN A 65 -9.77 -9.34 -24.18
CA ASN A 65 -11.24 -9.45 -24.28
C ASN A 65 -11.76 -10.89 -24.26
N TRP A 66 -10.88 -11.87 -24.04
CA TRP A 66 -11.24 -13.30 -24.03
C TRP A 66 -11.91 -13.76 -22.73
N GLN A 67 -11.95 -12.89 -21.71
CA GLN A 67 -12.55 -13.19 -20.42
C GLN A 67 -14.08 -13.23 -20.52
N LYS A 68 -14.70 -14.24 -19.88
CA LYS A 68 -16.15 -14.40 -19.80
C LYS A 68 -16.87 -13.46 -18.84
N PRO A 69 -16.29 -13.07 -17.66
CA PRO A 69 -16.97 -12.17 -16.74
C PRO A 69 -17.19 -10.80 -17.38
N LYS A 70 -18.44 -10.33 -17.28
CA LYS A 70 -18.82 -8.97 -17.71
C LYS A 70 -18.64 -8.02 -16.54
N TYR A 71 -17.73 -7.05 -16.67
CA TYR A 71 -17.53 -5.97 -15.72
C TYR A 71 -17.60 -4.61 -16.47
N PRO A 72 -17.96 -3.54 -15.77
CA PRO A 72 -17.94 -2.21 -16.38
C PRO A 72 -16.51 -1.84 -16.80
N LYS A 73 -16.39 -1.07 -17.88
CA LYS A 73 -15.10 -0.59 -18.36
C LYS A 73 -14.39 0.18 -17.26
N ILE A 74 -13.17 -0.23 -16.94
CA ILE A 74 -12.33 0.42 -15.93
C ILE A 74 -11.72 1.69 -16.51
N ASN A 75 -11.86 2.80 -15.79
CA ASN A 75 -11.14 4.03 -16.11
C ASN A 75 -9.81 4.06 -15.33
N TYR A 76 -8.75 3.58 -15.95
CA TYR A 76 -7.41 3.53 -15.35
C TYR A 76 -6.84 4.93 -15.03
N GLN A 77 -7.37 6.00 -15.63
CA GLN A 77 -6.91 7.36 -15.34
C GLN A 77 -7.63 7.99 -14.14
N ASP A 78 -8.66 7.33 -13.59
CA ASP A 78 -9.36 7.77 -12.37
C ASP A 78 -8.93 7.01 -11.11
N LEU A 79 -7.79 6.35 -11.14
CA LEU A 79 -7.24 5.57 -10.04
C LEU A 79 -6.00 6.24 -9.44
N TYR A 80 -5.78 6.03 -8.13
CA TYR A 80 -4.54 6.36 -7.44
C TYR A 80 -3.60 5.17 -7.49
N TYR A 81 -2.37 5.37 -7.95
CA TYR A 81 -1.38 4.31 -8.12
C TYR A 81 -0.39 4.20 -6.95
N TYR A 82 -0.47 5.13 -6.01
CA TYR A 82 0.35 5.12 -4.81
C TYR A 82 -0.40 5.82 -3.67
N SER A 83 -0.37 5.22 -2.49
CA SER A 83 -0.82 5.79 -1.24
C SER A 83 0.11 5.33 -0.11
N ALA A 84 0.45 6.22 0.81
CA ALA A 84 1.26 5.93 1.97
C ALA A 84 0.87 6.84 3.14
N PRO A 85 0.93 6.38 4.40
CA PRO A 85 0.74 7.25 5.55
C PRO A 85 1.85 8.30 5.60
N LYS A 86 1.53 9.53 6.03
CA LYS A 86 2.50 10.65 6.12
C LYS A 86 3.66 10.33 7.07
N THR A 87 3.40 9.55 8.11
CA THR A 87 4.38 9.12 9.12
C THR A 87 5.41 8.10 8.60
N ALA A 88 5.24 7.58 7.39
CA ALA A 88 6.17 6.59 6.81
C ALA A 88 7.54 7.17 6.38
N LYS A 89 7.78 8.48 6.54
CA LYS A 89 9.07 9.10 6.18
C LYS A 89 10.21 8.61 7.07
N ASP A 90 9.94 8.43 8.35
CA ASP A 90 10.87 7.86 9.31
C ASP A 90 10.39 6.44 9.61
N LYS A 91 10.93 5.46 8.90
CA LYS A 91 10.55 4.06 9.11
C LYS A 91 10.82 3.69 10.56
N PRO A 92 9.80 3.42 11.37
CA PRO A 92 10.00 3.05 12.75
C PRO A 92 10.84 1.78 12.82
N LYS A 93 11.79 1.76 13.73
CA LYS A 93 12.68 0.60 13.96
C LYS A 93 12.01 -0.51 14.75
N SER A 94 10.92 -0.17 15.44
CA SER A 94 10.13 -1.12 16.22
C SER A 94 8.63 -0.78 16.15
N LEU A 95 7.78 -1.74 16.52
CA LEU A 95 6.34 -1.51 16.64
C LEU A 95 5.97 -0.46 17.70
N ASP A 96 6.86 -0.21 18.67
CA ASP A 96 6.63 0.76 19.74
C ASP A 96 6.77 2.22 19.24
N GLU A 97 7.42 2.42 18.10
CA GLU A 97 7.60 3.72 17.44
C GLU A 97 6.51 4.01 16.40
N VAL A 98 5.62 3.05 16.14
CA VAL A 98 4.53 3.18 15.16
C VAL A 98 3.43 4.08 15.73
N ASP A 99 2.81 4.90 14.85
CA ASP A 99 1.68 5.74 15.20
C ASP A 99 0.60 4.92 15.96
N PRO A 100 0.19 5.33 17.17
CA PRO A 100 -0.83 4.63 17.95
C PRO A 100 -2.14 4.41 17.20
N LYS A 101 -2.54 5.33 16.33
CA LYS A 101 -3.74 5.19 15.47
C LYS A 101 -3.61 4.01 14.50
N LEU A 102 -2.42 3.78 13.98
CA LEU A 102 -2.16 2.68 13.08
C LEU A 102 -2.19 1.34 13.83
N ILE A 103 -1.60 1.29 15.02
CA ILE A 103 -1.66 0.12 15.91
C ILE A 103 -3.12 -0.20 16.29
N GLU A 104 -3.91 0.81 16.63
CA GLU A 104 -5.34 0.66 16.92
C GLU A 104 -6.11 0.10 15.72
N THR A 105 -5.78 0.56 14.52
CA THR A 105 -6.35 0.05 13.27
C THR A 105 -6.06 -1.44 13.09
N TYR A 106 -4.82 -1.86 13.29
CA TYR A 106 -4.46 -3.28 13.23
C TYR A 106 -5.19 -4.13 14.29
N LYS A 107 -5.34 -3.60 15.52
CA LYS A 107 -6.13 -4.25 16.55
C LYS A 107 -7.61 -4.41 16.16
N LYS A 108 -8.22 -3.37 15.59
CA LYS A 108 -9.60 -3.42 15.08
C LYS A 108 -9.77 -4.43 13.95
N LEU A 109 -8.75 -4.62 13.12
CA LEU A 109 -8.72 -5.62 12.05
C LEU A 109 -8.45 -7.04 12.58
N GLY A 110 -8.20 -7.21 13.87
CA GLY A 110 -7.90 -8.51 14.46
C GLY A 110 -6.50 -9.03 14.08
N ILE A 111 -5.58 -8.15 13.68
CA ILE A 111 -4.20 -8.51 13.35
C ILE A 111 -3.40 -8.63 14.65
N PRO A 112 -2.91 -9.81 15.03
CA PRO A 112 -2.29 -10.07 16.34
C PRO A 112 -0.84 -9.56 16.38
N LEU A 113 -0.64 -8.26 16.55
CA LEU A 113 0.70 -7.66 16.65
C LEU A 113 1.47 -8.15 17.88
N ASP A 114 0.78 -8.49 18.96
CA ASP A 114 1.40 -8.92 20.23
C ASP A 114 1.86 -10.39 20.22
N GLU A 115 1.24 -11.26 19.44
CA GLU A 115 1.70 -12.66 19.29
C GLU A 115 3.09 -12.73 18.65
N GLN A 116 3.44 -11.74 17.85
CA GLN A 116 4.70 -11.64 17.12
C GLN A 116 5.88 -11.34 18.05
N LYS A 117 5.65 -10.63 19.17
CA LYS A 117 6.68 -10.40 20.19
C LYS A 117 7.01 -11.69 20.97
N ARG A 118 6.10 -12.65 20.99
CA ARG A 118 6.23 -13.89 21.78
C ARG A 118 6.85 -15.06 21.01
N LEU A 119 6.69 -15.07 19.69
CA LEU A 119 7.29 -16.08 18.83
C LEU A 119 8.73 -15.67 18.50
N SER A 120 9.67 -16.05 19.37
CA SER A 120 11.09 -15.81 19.13
C SER A 120 11.52 -16.41 17.79
N GLY A 121 12.00 -15.59 16.88
CA GLY A 121 12.58 -15.99 15.60
C GLY A 121 11.69 -15.79 14.37
N ILE A 122 10.47 -15.26 14.52
CA ILE A 122 9.62 -14.89 13.36
C ILE A 122 9.75 -13.40 13.10
N ALA A 123 10.14 -13.04 11.87
CA ALA A 123 10.11 -11.68 11.39
C ALA A 123 8.72 -11.39 10.78
N VAL A 124 8.15 -10.26 11.15
CA VAL A 124 6.86 -9.81 10.63
C VAL A 124 7.01 -8.43 10.04
N ASP A 125 6.42 -8.25 8.87
CA ASP A 125 6.32 -6.98 8.19
C ASP A 125 4.86 -6.51 8.18
N ALA A 126 4.61 -5.33 8.71
CA ALA A 126 3.31 -4.69 8.69
C ALA A 126 3.26 -3.69 7.53
N VAL A 127 2.37 -3.95 6.58
CA VAL A 127 2.20 -3.12 5.39
C VAL A 127 0.90 -2.33 5.50
N PHE A 128 0.96 -1.04 5.19
CA PHE A 128 -0.20 -0.18 5.06
C PHE A 128 -0.14 0.54 3.72
N ASP A 129 -1.19 0.39 2.90
CA ASP A 129 -1.23 0.87 1.52
C ASP A 129 -0.02 0.36 0.71
N SER A 130 0.79 1.26 0.18
CA SER A 130 1.93 0.95 -0.70
C SER A 130 3.26 0.82 0.03
N VAL A 131 3.29 0.86 1.35
CA VAL A 131 4.53 0.90 2.12
C VAL A 131 4.52 -0.06 3.30
N SER A 132 5.70 -0.61 3.61
CA SER A 132 5.99 -1.24 4.88
C SER A 132 6.11 -0.16 5.96
N VAL A 133 5.29 -0.24 7.00
CA VAL A 133 5.25 0.73 8.10
C VAL A 133 6.02 0.27 9.31
N ALA A 134 6.17 -1.03 9.50
CA ALA A 134 6.99 -1.58 10.58
C ALA A 134 7.47 -2.98 10.21
N THR A 135 8.74 -3.25 10.47
CA THR A 135 9.36 -4.56 10.30
C THR A 135 10.07 -4.96 11.59
N THR A 136 9.72 -6.13 12.14
CA THR A 136 10.42 -6.66 13.31
C THR A 136 11.78 -7.21 12.92
N PHE A 137 12.77 -7.09 13.81
CA PHE A 137 14.14 -7.58 13.61
C PHE A 137 14.86 -7.03 12.36
N LYS A 138 14.44 -5.85 11.89
CA LYS A 138 14.97 -5.24 10.66
C LYS A 138 16.50 -5.22 10.61
N ASP A 139 17.14 -4.77 11.68
CA ASP A 139 18.59 -4.66 11.73
C ASP A 139 19.26 -6.02 11.57
N LYS A 140 18.77 -7.06 12.28
CA LYS A 140 19.27 -8.44 12.16
C LYS A 140 19.06 -9.03 10.76
N LEU A 141 17.94 -8.73 10.14
CA LEU A 141 17.62 -9.20 8.80
C LEU A 141 18.49 -8.50 7.74
N ASN A 142 18.77 -7.21 7.92
CA ASN A 142 19.70 -6.48 7.07
C ASN A 142 21.13 -7.02 7.17
N GLU A 143 21.59 -7.39 8.38
CA GLU A 143 22.90 -8.00 8.60
C GLU A 143 23.09 -9.31 7.83
N VAL A 144 22.01 -10.10 7.68
CA VAL A 144 22.02 -11.35 6.88
C VAL A 144 21.65 -11.14 5.42
N GLY A 145 21.50 -9.90 4.98
CA GLY A 145 21.29 -9.54 3.56
C GLY A 145 19.85 -9.60 3.08
N VAL A 146 18.86 -9.62 3.99
CA VAL A 146 17.44 -9.52 3.61
C VAL A 146 17.11 -8.06 3.26
N ILE A 147 16.50 -7.86 2.10
CA ILE A 147 16.06 -6.54 1.59
C ILE A 147 14.54 -6.45 1.73
N PHE A 148 14.04 -5.34 2.27
CA PHE A 148 12.60 -5.05 2.48
C PHE A 148 12.08 -3.98 1.53
#